data_a759e835583a7cf67e7d22a837a53754
#
_entry.id   a759e835583a7cf67e7d22a837a53754
#
_cell.length_a   1.000
_cell.length_b   1.000
_cell.length_c   1.000
_cell.angle_alpha   90.00
_cell.angle_beta   90.00
_cell.angle_gamma   90.00
#
_symmetry.space_group_name_H-M   'P 1'
#
loop_
_entity.id
_entity.type
_entity.pdbx_description
1 polymer ?
#
loop_
_entity_poly.entity_id
_entity_poly.type
_entity_poly.pdbx_seq_one_letter_code
_entity_poly.pdbx_strand_id
1 'polypeptide(L)' 'MPHDTSLGREADGEWWFTIREIAAFTGRAVQTIYSWERRGHLTQPRRDDRGRRIYSQRQVAAAERRARQNTTAVRRIAG' A
#
# COMPACT_ATOMS: atom_id res chain seq x y z
N MET A 1 11.58 -17.87 -10.28
CA MET A 1 11.30 -17.35 -10.13
C MET A 1 11.48 -16.08 -10.22
N PRO A 2 11.92 -15.64 -10.50
CA PRO A 2 12.18 -14.37 -10.64
C PRO A 2 11.13 -13.48 -11.02
N HIS A 3 10.20 -13.95 -11.52
CA HIS A 3 9.15 -13.22 -11.88
C HIS A 3 8.72 -12.30 -10.84
N ASP A 4 9.04 -12.53 -9.67
CA ASP A 4 8.58 -11.70 -8.65
C ASP A 4 9.16 -10.37 -8.66
N THR A 5 10.23 -10.16 -9.33
CA THR A 5 10.86 -8.88 -9.35
C THR A 5 10.05 -7.84 -10.07
N SER A 6 9.00 -8.25 -10.75
CA SER A 6 8.16 -7.27 -11.41
C SER A 6 7.33 -6.45 -10.42
N LEU A 7 7.19 -6.91 -9.19
CA LEU A 7 6.44 -6.18 -8.18
C LEU A 7 7.39 -5.70 -7.10
N GLY A 8 7.71 -4.43 -7.15
CA GLY A 8 8.51 -3.84 -6.11
C GLY A 8 10.00 -3.88 -6.40
N ARG A 9 10.74 -3.31 -5.52
CA ARG A 9 12.19 -3.25 -5.55
C ARG A 9 12.72 -3.22 -4.14
N GLU A 10 13.89 -3.75 -3.95
CA GLU A 10 14.49 -3.78 -2.63
C GLU A 10 15.42 -2.60 -2.47
N ALA A 11 15.34 -1.92 -1.33
CA ALA A 11 16.25 -0.84 -0.99
C ALA A 11 16.31 -0.73 0.52
N ASP A 12 17.51 -0.55 1.05
CA ASP A 12 17.71 -0.39 2.49
C ASP A 12 17.10 -1.52 3.31
N GLY A 13 17.16 -2.74 2.78
CA GLY A 13 16.66 -3.90 3.50
C GLY A 13 15.15 -4.07 3.48
N GLU A 14 14.45 -3.28 2.67
CA GLU A 14 13.00 -3.39 2.58
C GLU A 14 12.56 -3.42 1.14
N TRP A 15 11.38 -3.97 0.92
CA TRP A 15 10.76 -3.95 -0.39
C TRP A 15 9.86 -2.73 -0.49
N TRP A 16 9.90 -2.06 -1.65
CA TRP A 16 9.15 -0.83 -1.90
C TRP A 16 8.28 -1.01 -3.13
N PHE A 17 7.09 -0.43 -3.10
CA PHE A 17 6.10 -0.63 -4.14
C PHE A 17 5.49 0.70 -4.57
N THR A 18 5.24 0.85 -5.87
CA THR A 18 4.46 1.96 -6.37
C THR A 18 2.99 1.71 -6.06
N ILE A 19 2.14 2.71 -6.28
CA ILE A 19 0.71 2.56 -6.05
C ILE A 19 0.14 1.40 -6.87
N ARG A 20 0.52 1.30 -8.13
CA ARG A 20 0.02 0.22 -8.98
C ARG A 20 0.50 -1.13 -8.49
N GLU A 21 1.72 -1.20 -8.03
CA GLU A 21 2.26 -2.45 -7.51
C GLU A 21 1.55 -2.85 -6.22
N ILE A 22 1.23 -1.87 -5.37
CA ILE A 22 0.48 -2.15 -4.15
C ILE A 22 -0.89 -2.73 -4.52
N ALA A 23 -1.55 -2.15 -5.50
CA ALA A 23 -2.86 -2.64 -5.94
C ALA A 23 -2.76 -4.08 -6.41
N ALA A 24 -1.76 -4.40 -7.23
CA ALA A 24 -1.57 -5.75 -7.72
C ALA A 24 -1.23 -6.72 -6.58
N PHE A 25 -0.35 -6.29 -5.68
CA PHE A 25 0.10 -7.11 -4.58
C PHE A 25 -1.03 -7.43 -3.61
N THR A 26 -1.90 -6.46 -3.34
CA THR A 26 -2.98 -6.64 -2.39
C THR A 26 -4.26 -7.14 -3.02
N GLY A 27 -4.33 -7.16 -4.35
CA GLY A 27 -5.55 -7.57 -5.05
C GLY A 27 -6.65 -6.51 -5.00
N ARG A 28 -6.29 -5.25 -4.74
CA ARG A 28 -7.27 -4.18 -4.64
C ARG A 28 -7.17 -3.25 -5.82
N ALA A 29 -8.22 -2.47 -6.02
CA ALA A 29 -8.23 -1.49 -7.10
C ALA A 29 -7.26 -0.35 -6.80
N VAL A 30 -6.70 0.25 -7.84
CA VAL A 30 -5.79 1.36 -7.68
C VAL A 30 -6.47 2.51 -6.93
N GLN A 31 -7.74 2.75 -7.20
CA GLN A 31 -8.49 3.80 -6.51
C GLN A 31 -8.55 3.58 -5.01
N THR A 32 -8.64 2.33 -4.59
CA THR A 32 -8.62 2.00 -3.18
C THR A 32 -7.31 2.43 -2.55
N ILE A 33 -6.20 2.19 -3.25
CA ILE A 33 -4.89 2.57 -2.72
C ILE A 33 -4.76 4.09 -2.64
N TYR A 34 -5.25 4.82 -3.64
CA TYR A 34 -5.27 6.28 -3.57
C TYR A 34 -6.12 6.76 -2.38
N SER A 35 -7.21 6.06 -2.11
CA SER A 35 -8.03 6.37 -0.95
C SER A 35 -7.24 6.22 0.35
N TRP A 36 -6.40 5.20 0.43
CA TRP A 36 -5.55 5.00 1.59
C TRP A 36 -4.61 6.18 1.81
N GLU A 37 -4.10 6.74 0.72
CA GLU A 37 -3.25 7.92 0.83
C GLU A 37 -4.06 9.10 1.37
N ARG A 38 -5.24 9.32 0.83
CA ARG A 38 -6.07 10.46 1.25
C ARG A 38 -6.48 10.35 2.71
N ARG A 39 -6.70 9.13 3.19
CA ARG A 39 -7.13 8.93 4.56
C ARG A 39 -5.98 8.84 5.55
N GLY A 40 -4.76 8.94 5.07
CA GLY A 40 -3.61 8.89 5.95
C GLY A 40 -3.19 7.50 6.36
N HIS A 41 -3.70 6.48 5.69
CA HIS A 41 -3.25 5.11 5.96
C HIS A 41 -1.87 4.86 5.37
N LEU A 42 -1.57 5.50 4.24
CA LEU A 42 -0.25 5.46 3.63
C LEU A 42 0.33 6.87 3.71
N THR A 43 1.41 7.02 4.44
CA THR A 43 2.04 8.33 4.64
C THR A 43 3.55 8.21 4.43
N GLN A 44 4.18 9.35 4.27
CA GLN A 44 5.64 9.43 4.17
C GLN A 44 6.17 8.58 3.02
N PRO A 45 5.75 8.88 1.79
CA PRO A 45 6.26 8.14 0.65
C PRO A 45 7.71 8.45 0.39
N ARG A 46 8.42 7.49 -0.16
CA ARG A 46 9.74 7.70 -0.71
C ARG A 46 9.56 7.82 -2.22
N ARG A 47 10.49 8.45 -2.88
CA ARG A 47 10.43 8.56 -4.34
C ARG A 47 11.45 7.65 -4.97
N ASP A 48 11.06 6.97 -6.05
CA ASP A 48 12.00 6.13 -6.78
C ASP A 48 12.78 7.01 -7.77
N ASP A 49 13.63 6.39 -8.58
CA ASP A 49 14.47 7.13 -9.50
C ASP A 49 13.68 7.79 -10.62
N ARG A 50 12.42 7.44 -10.78
CA ARG A 50 11.55 8.08 -11.76
C ARG A 50 10.61 9.09 -11.11
N GLY A 51 10.82 9.38 -9.84
CA GLY A 51 9.99 10.35 -9.13
C GLY A 51 8.65 9.86 -8.68
N ARG A 52 8.36 8.57 -8.81
CA ARG A 52 7.08 8.00 -8.39
C ARG A 52 7.08 7.76 -6.89
N ARG A 53 5.93 7.92 -6.26
CA ARG A 53 5.81 7.64 -4.84
C ARG A 53 5.83 6.13 -4.62
N ILE A 54 6.64 5.69 -3.67
CA ILE A 54 6.71 4.28 -3.30
C ILE A 54 6.56 4.17 -1.79
N TYR A 55 6.06 3.01 -1.36
CA TYR A 55 5.82 2.72 0.05
C TYR A 55 6.42 1.36 0.37
N SER A 56 6.91 1.22 1.59
CA SER A 56 7.52 -0.04 2.01
C SER A 56 6.45 -1.10 2.27
N GLN A 57 6.88 -2.35 2.23
CA GLN A 57 5.98 -3.46 2.53
C GLN A 57 5.36 -3.29 3.92
N ARG A 58 6.14 -2.80 4.88
CA ARG A 58 5.66 -2.57 6.23
C ARG A 58 4.55 -1.52 6.24
N GLN A 59 4.71 -0.46 5.47
CA GLN A 59 3.69 0.58 5.37
C GLN A 59 2.42 0.03 4.74
N VAL A 60 2.55 -0.78 3.71
CA VAL A 60 1.39 -1.39 3.05
C VAL A 60 0.63 -2.29 4.02
N ALA A 61 1.35 -3.10 4.79
CA ALA A 61 0.71 -3.99 5.76
C ALA A 61 -0.04 -3.19 6.82
N ALA A 62 0.56 -2.09 7.28
CA ALA A 62 -0.09 -1.24 8.27
C ALA A 62 -1.34 -0.59 7.69
N ALA A 63 -1.27 -0.17 6.43
CA ALA A 63 -2.42 0.45 5.77
C ALA A 63 -3.57 -0.54 5.63
N GLU A 64 -3.25 -1.78 5.28
CA GLU A 64 -4.27 -2.80 5.17
C GLU A 64 -4.95 -3.05 6.51
N ARG A 65 -4.19 -3.10 7.58
CA ARG A 65 -4.76 -3.30 8.90
C ARG A 65 -5.67 -2.15 9.29
N ARG A 66 -5.26 -0.92 9.00
CA ARG A 66 -6.08 0.25 9.31
C ARG A 66 -7.38 0.26 8.51
N ALA A 67 -7.29 -0.06 7.23
CA ALA A 67 -8.47 -0.10 6.39
C ALA A 67 -9.45 -1.17 6.88
N ARG A 68 -8.92 -2.31 7.30
CA ARG A 68 -9.75 -3.40 7.80
C ARG A 68 -10.42 -3.02 9.11
N GLN A 69 -9.69 -2.35 9.99
CA GLN A 69 -10.22 -1.91 11.27
C GLN A 69 -11.32 -0.87 11.07
N ASN A 70 -11.12 0.06 10.14
CA ASN A 70 -12.13 1.07 9.86
C ASN A 70 -13.40 0.44 9.35
N THR A 71 -13.29 -0.53 8.45
CA THR A 71 -14.44 -1.23 7.93
C THR A 71 -15.19 -1.95 9.04
N THR A 72 -14.45 -2.60 9.92
CA THR A 72 -15.07 -3.30 11.04
C THR A 72 -15.77 -2.33 11.97
N ALA A 73 -15.18 -1.20 12.25
CA ALA A 73 -15.78 -0.19 13.11
C ALA A 73 -17.07 0.34 12.51
N VAL A 74 -17.06 0.61 11.21
CA VAL A 74 -18.26 1.10 10.54
C VAL A 74 -19.37 0.06 10.60
N ARG A 75 -19.04 -1.19 10.36
CA ARG A 75 -20.02 -2.26 10.44
C ARG A 75 -20.62 -2.35 11.83
N ARG A 76 -19.78 -2.22 12.84
CA ARG A 76 -20.24 -2.33 14.21
C ARG A 76 -21.22 -1.21 14.55
N ILE A 77 -20.95 -0.02 14.07
CA ILE A 77 -21.82 1.12 14.31
C ILE A 77 -23.13 0.94 13.56
N ALA A 78 -23.07 0.45 12.34
CA ALA A 78 -24.27 0.29 11.54
C ALA A 78 -25.13 -0.86 12.03
N GLY A 79 -24.51 -1.82 12.65
CA GLY A 79 -25.25 -2.96 13.15
C GLY A 79 -25.70 -2.74 14.54
#